data_234f9b9a51b2b676e434cdf48e3ecca9
#
_entry.id   234f9b9a51b2b676e434cdf48e3ecca9
#
_cell.length_a   1.000
_cell.length_b   1.000
_cell.length_c   1.000
_cell.angle_alpha   90.00
_cell.angle_beta   90.00
_cell.angle_gamma   90.00
#
_symmetry.space_group_name_H-M   'P 1'
#
loop_
_entity.id
_entity.type
_entity.pdbx_description
1 polymer ?
#
loop_
_entity_poly.entity_id
_entity_poly.type
_entity_poly.pdbx_seq_one_letter_code
_entity_poly.pdbx_strand_id
1 'polypeptide(L)'
;MKKNILTVTLLLIILNAPAWAQNATVSISQLTACPGSDVAVSVTATNLFDIGAITLFISYDTAVVKYVTINNVHPQLSGLMSNLLLVPQPIVAVSWISVAGANIAAGKLFDIQYHYKSGQANFTFLPNCEITTTGLVVLNVNYGNGSIQPTIQIVNQPADKMVYAGQPASFSITASPAVAYKWQRSTNGGVIFTNLGETTNFSGTDAPTLEIATANLTMNGNLFRCRLTSGGCTIYSRATLLEVQALTVQNFQFTAGWNTFSLAVLPFSLDVDDVFDDLGNQLIFLSDGQLTYYPAGGISTLQQIEPSTGYFLKTTASGSINVAGVPTVPATLAVVTGWNLLPVLSECDIEIGALPADVLSKIEAIVEIAGVSVFWPSKNISSLSTLQTTKMYRLKANEGFLWEFPACNP
;
A
#
# COMPACT_ATOMS: atom_id res chain seq x y z
N MET A 1 -6.03 47.97 104.57
CA MET A 1 -5.28 48.29 103.34
C MET A 1 -5.18 47.04 102.45
N LYS A 2 -5.99 47.01 101.43
CA LYS A 2 -5.96 45.88 100.45
C LYS A 2 -5.25 46.37 99.18
N LYS A 3 -4.11 45.73 98.84
CA LYS A 3 -3.39 45.96 97.59
C LYS A 3 -4.07 45.20 96.50
N ASN A 4 -4.55 45.86 95.49
CA ASN A 4 -5.02 45.25 94.22
C ASN A 4 -3.79 45.00 93.34
N ILE A 5 -3.52 43.75 93.02
CA ILE A 5 -2.53 43.35 92.02
C ILE A 5 -3.32 43.22 90.69
N LEU A 6 -3.01 44.09 89.76
CA LEU A 6 -3.55 44.05 88.39
C LEU A 6 -2.68 43.09 87.58
N THR A 7 -3.23 41.90 87.25
CA THR A 7 -2.58 40.93 86.42
C THR A 7 -2.89 41.26 84.94
N VAL A 8 -1.88 41.71 84.20
CA VAL A 8 -1.97 41.89 82.74
C VAL A 8 -1.71 40.59 82.06
N THR A 9 -2.75 39.96 81.54
CA THR A 9 -2.63 38.75 80.72
C THR A 9 -2.35 39.15 79.27
N LEU A 10 -1.14 38.98 78.80
CA LEU A 10 -0.77 39.22 77.40
C LEU A 10 -1.31 38.08 76.56
N LEU A 11 -2.38 38.32 75.79
CA LEU A 11 -2.97 37.38 74.87
C LEU A 11 -2.14 37.37 73.59
N LEU A 12 -1.27 36.35 73.41
CA LEU A 12 -0.50 36.09 72.18
C LEU A 12 -1.50 35.53 71.14
N ILE A 13 -2.02 36.32 70.26
CA ILE A 13 -2.80 35.88 69.11
C ILE A 13 -1.78 35.40 68.07
N ILE A 14 -1.55 34.08 68.01
CA ILE A 14 -0.86 33.43 66.89
C ILE A 14 -1.87 33.47 65.71
N LEU A 15 -1.71 34.44 64.85
CA LEU A 15 -2.33 34.43 63.53
C LEU A 15 -1.73 33.28 62.71
N ASN A 16 -2.34 32.12 62.82
CA ASN A 16 -2.14 31.07 61.80
C ASN A 16 -2.79 31.61 60.54
N ALA A 17 -2.09 32.36 59.73
CA ALA A 17 -2.47 32.58 58.37
C ALA A 17 -2.60 31.19 57.72
N PRO A 18 -3.75 30.80 57.14
CA PRO A 18 -3.82 29.55 56.40
C PRO A 18 -2.74 29.64 55.34
N ALA A 19 -1.74 28.71 55.38
CA ALA A 19 -0.89 28.50 54.25
C ALA A 19 -1.84 28.11 53.08
N TRP A 20 -2.21 29.07 52.27
CA TRP A 20 -2.88 28.79 50.99
C TRP A 20 -1.94 27.86 50.26
N ALA A 21 -2.30 26.58 50.20
CA ALA A 21 -1.59 25.63 49.37
C ALA A 21 -1.64 26.20 47.95
N GLN A 22 -0.51 26.74 47.53
CA GLN A 22 -0.36 27.37 46.24
C GLN A 22 -0.47 26.23 45.20
N ASN A 23 -1.65 26.07 44.59
CA ASN A 23 -1.84 25.10 43.51
C ASN A 23 -1.17 25.66 42.24
N ALA A 24 0.14 25.60 42.23
CA ALA A 24 0.93 25.98 41.08
C ALA A 24 0.74 24.95 39.96
N THR A 25 0.61 25.41 38.74
CA THR A 25 0.57 24.54 37.58
C THR A 25 1.62 24.96 36.56
N VAL A 26 2.20 23.98 35.85
CA VAL A 26 3.03 24.18 34.66
C VAL A 26 2.54 23.24 33.60
N SER A 27 2.13 23.77 32.43
CA SER A 27 1.50 22.98 31.40
C SER A 27 2.12 23.25 30.04
N ILE A 28 2.26 22.18 29.24
CA ILE A 28 2.67 22.24 27.85
C ILE A 28 1.39 22.31 26.99
N SER A 29 1.38 23.16 25.97
CA SER A 29 0.22 23.32 25.08
C SER A 29 -0.10 22.06 24.30
N GLN A 30 -1.40 21.86 24.06
CA GLN A 30 -1.92 20.88 23.08
C GLN A 30 -2.36 21.67 21.85
N LEU A 31 -1.87 21.24 20.67
CA LEU A 31 -2.14 21.96 19.42
C LEU A 31 -2.21 21.03 18.23
N THR A 32 -2.73 21.52 17.12
CA THR A 32 -2.69 20.84 15.83
C THR A 32 -1.72 21.55 14.91
N ALA A 33 -0.98 20.80 14.10
CA ALA A 33 -0.02 21.38 13.17
C ALA A 33 0.04 20.59 11.84
N CYS A 34 0.49 21.29 10.80
CA CYS A 34 0.72 20.68 9.50
C CYS A 34 2.06 19.93 9.54
N PRO A 35 2.09 18.65 9.13
CA PRO A 35 3.35 17.93 8.95
C PRO A 35 4.34 18.70 8.05
N GLY A 36 5.61 18.73 8.46
CA GLY A 36 6.66 19.50 7.78
C GLY A 36 6.75 20.97 8.17
N SER A 37 5.93 21.48 9.13
CA SER A 37 5.98 22.88 9.59
C SER A 37 6.85 23.06 10.83
N ASP A 38 7.29 24.31 11.05
CA ASP A 38 7.86 24.75 12.32
C ASP A 38 6.75 25.18 13.29
N VAL A 39 6.84 24.72 14.53
CA VAL A 39 5.78 24.85 15.53
C VAL A 39 6.34 25.36 16.84
N ALA A 40 5.66 26.35 17.42
CA ALA A 40 5.92 26.84 18.77
C ALA A 40 5.03 26.11 19.79
N VAL A 41 5.61 25.32 20.65
CA VAL A 41 4.94 24.64 21.76
C VAL A 41 5.14 25.47 23.01
N SER A 42 4.07 26.09 23.50
CA SER A 42 4.13 26.98 24.67
C SER A 42 4.14 26.19 25.98
N VAL A 43 5.04 26.57 26.88
CA VAL A 43 5.01 26.18 28.28
C VAL A 43 4.44 27.33 29.06
N THR A 44 3.32 27.09 29.77
CA THR A 44 2.57 28.10 30.54
C THR A 44 2.54 27.71 32.01
N ALA A 45 2.36 28.68 32.88
CA ALA A 45 2.21 28.45 34.31
C ALA A 45 1.12 29.30 34.94
N THR A 46 0.63 28.87 36.10
CA THR A 46 -0.21 29.65 37.01
C THR A 46 0.29 29.55 38.43
N ASN A 47 0.11 30.61 39.22
CA ASN A 47 0.42 30.67 40.64
C ASN A 47 1.88 30.37 40.99
N LEU A 48 2.83 30.83 40.18
CA LEU A 48 4.24 30.79 40.50
C LEU A 48 4.67 32.12 41.17
N PHE A 49 4.82 32.10 42.49
CA PHE A 49 5.22 33.27 43.26
C PHE A 49 6.50 33.01 44.05
N ASP A 50 7.32 34.03 44.24
CA ASP A 50 8.58 33.99 44.95
C ASP A 50 9.55 32.89 44.40
N ILE A 51 9.54 32.68 43.08
CA ILE A 51 10.30 31.63 42.43
C ILE A 51 11.82 31.98 42.42
N GLY A 52 12.66 31.14 43.03
CA GLY A 52 14.10 31.27 43.04
C GLY A 52 14.80 30.40 41.98
N ALA A 53 14.24 29.24 41.67
CA ALA A 53 14.82 28.37 40.63
C ALA A 53 13.74 27.56 39.93
N ILE A 54 14.01 27.21 38.66
CA ILE A 54 13.20 26.34 37.78
C ILE A 54 14.13 25.29 37.19
N THR A 55 13.77 24.02 37.29
CA THR A 55 14.38 22.89 36.59
C THR A 55 13.28 22.06 35.95
N LEU A 56 13.26 21.98 34.61
CA LEU A 56 12.30 21.20 33.88
C LEU A 56 13.00 20.24 32.91
N PHE A 57 12.49 19.04 32.84
CA PHE A 57 12.93 18.00 31.91
C PHE A 57 11.71 17.55 31.09
N ILE A 58 11.72 17.86 29.79
CA ILE A 58 10.60 17.57 28.87
C ILE A 58 11.09 16.56 27.85
N SER A 59 10.55 15.35 27.94
CA SER A 59 10.82 14.29 26.95
C SER A 59 9.96 14.46 25.71
N TYR A 60 10.48 14.02 24.56
CA TYR A 60 9.80 14.03 23.27
C TYR A 60 10.34 12.95 22.33
N ASP A 61 9.63 12.66 21.23
CA ASP A 61 10.03 11.68 20.22
C ASP A 61 10.74 12.35 19.03
N THR A 62 12.01 12.04 18.78
CA THR A 62 12.79 12.55 17.65
C THR A 62 12.34 12.01 16.30
N ALA A 63 11.58 10.92 16.24
CA ALA A 63 10.99 10.44 14.99
C ALA A 63 9.90 11.40 14.50
N VAL A 64 9.17 12.05 15.44
CA VAL A 64 8.01 12.90 15.17
C VAL A 64 8.37 14.38 15.10
N VAL A 65 9.24 14.87 16.00
CA VAL A 65 9.67 16.28 16.05
C VAL A 65 11.18 16.39 16.14
N LYS A 66 11.73 17.51 15.66
CA LYS A 66 13.15 17.88 15.85
C LYS A 66 13.17 19.19 16.65
N TYR A 67 13.81 19.17 17.82
CA TYR A 67 14.04 20.38 18.61
C TYR A 67 14.89 21.39 17.83
N VAL A 68 14.52 22.66 17.92
CA VAL A 68 15.22 23.78 17.28
C VAL A 68 15.82 24.70 18.33
N THR A 69 15.00 25.32 19.18
CA THR A 69 15.43 26.28 20.20
C THR A 69 14.32 26.57 21.18
N ILE A 70 14.65 27.34 22.24
CA ILE A 70 13.66 28.02 23.11
C ILE A 70 13.66 29.52 22.78
N ASN A 71 12.49 30.12 22.72
CA ASN A 71 12.30 31.56 22.55
C ASN A 71 11.09 32.09 23.32
N ASN A 72 10.75 33.37 23.13
CA ASN A 72 9.63 34.03 23.80
C ASN A 72 9.63 33.81 25.35
N VAL A 73 10.81 33.86 25.94
CA VAL A 73 11.01 33.67 27.38
C VAL A 73 10.34 34.82 28.15
N HIS A 74 9.61 34.49 29.21
CA HIS A 74 8.96 35.48 30.09
C HIS A 74 10.01 36.46 30.60
N PRO A 75 9.71 37.80 30.62
CA PRO A 75 10.73 38.81 31.01
C PRO A 75 11.35 38.60 32.38
N GLN A 76 10.61 38.08 33.36
CA GLN A 76 11.13 37.75 34.70
C GLN A 76 12.01 36.50 34.74
N LEU A 77 12.02 35.69 33.67
CA LEU A 77 12.91 34.53 33.53
C LEU A 77 14.12 34.83 32.63
N SER A 78 14.54 36.09 32.58
CA SER A 78 15.75 36.48 31.85
C SER A 78 16.95 35.65 32.31
N GLY A 79 17.74 35.16 31.34
CA GLY A 79 18.85 34.22 31.61
C GLY A 79 18.44 32.74 31.71
N LEU A 80 17.18 32.39 31.33
CA LEU A 80 16.77 30.99 31.22
C LEU A 80 17.65 30.27 30.22
N MET A 81 18.16 29.11 30.62
CA MET A 81 19.05 28.25 29.82
C MET A 81 18.31 26.99 29.39
N SER A 82 18.63 26.49 28.22
CA SER A 82 18.16 25.20 27.76
C SER A 82 19.32 24.36 27.20
N ASN A 83 19.22 23.05 27.41
CA ASN A 83 20.16 22.09 26.89
C ASN A 83 19.40 20.87 26.32
N LEU A 84 19.94 20.29 25.26
CA LEU A 84 19.41 19.07 24.65
C LEU A 84 20.19 17.86 25.13
N LEU A 85 19.52 16.95 25.81
CA LEU A 85 20.06 15.66 26.22
C LEU A 85 19.47 14.57 25.31
N LEU A 86 20.33 13.70 24.77
CA LEU A 86 19.88 12.67 23.81
C LEU A 86 19.93 11.24 24.38
N VAL A 87 20.55 11.07 25.54
CA VAL A 87 20.74 9.75 26.17
C VAL A 87 20.31 9.84 27.65
N PRO A 88 19.52 8.89 28.16
CA PRO A 88 19.00 7.67 27.54
C PRO A 88 17.82 7.89 26.57
N GLN A 89 17.20 9.08 26.60
CA GLN A 89 16.09 9.49 25.74
C GLN A 89 16.20 10.99 25.41
N PRO A 90 15.59 11.46 24.32
CA PRO A 90 15.58 12.89 23.97
C PRO A 90 14.83 13.72 25.01
N ILE A 91 15.51 14.71 25.58
CA ILE A 91 14.98 15.60 26.62
C ILE A 91 15.41 17.02 26.32
N VAL A 92 14.49 17.97 26.40
CA VAL A 92 14.79 19.40 26.55
C VAL A 92 14.90 19.67 28.03
N ALA A 93 16.11 19.91 28.50
CA ALA A 93 16.38 20.35 29.88
C ALA A 93 16.37 21.87 29.93
N VAL A 94 15.59 22.44 30.84
CA VAL A 94 15.44 23.88 31.03
C VAL A 94 15.82 24.21 32.47
N SER A 95 16.64 25.22 32.65
CA SER A 95 17.06 25.69 33.98
C SER A 95 17.06 27.23 34.06
N TRP A 96 16.67 27.74 35.22
CA TRP A 96 16.71 29.15 35.55
C TRP A 96 16.95 29.31 37.05
N ILE A 97 17.67 30.34 37.44
CA ILE A 97 17.96 30.68 38.86
C ILE A 97 18.00 32.20 39.03
N SER A 98 17.46 32.71 40.13
CA SER A 98 17.55 34.11 40.50
C SER A 98 17.39 34.29 42.02
N VAL A 99 18.24 35.11 42.59
CA VAL A 99 18.15 35.50 44.02
C VAL A 99 17.08 36.56 44.25
N ALA A 100 16.73 37.36 43.22
CA ALA A 100 15.69 38.36 43.32
C ALA A 100 14.27 37.77 43.20
N GLY A 101 14.20 36.52 42.75
CA GLY A 101 12.94 35.81 42.53
C GLY A 101 12.15 36.26 41.33
N ALA A 102 11.09 35.51 41.02
CA ALA A 102 10.10 35.86 40.02
C ALA A 102 8.67 35.61 40.54
N ASN A 103 7.71 36.42 40.05
CA ASN A 103 6.31 36.26 40.33
C ASN A 103 5.50 36.21 39.07
N ILE A 104 4.98 35.01 38.70
CA ILE A 104 4.20 34.75 37.50
C ILE A 104 2.82 34.24 37.93
N ALA A 105 1.86 35.15 38.04
CA ALA A 105 0.50 34.83 38.48
C ALA A 105 -0.17 33.87 37.48
N ALA A 106 -0.03 34.17 36.17
CA ALA A 106 -0.46 33.32 35.07
C ALA A 106 0.19 33.78 33.77
N GLY A 107 0.56 32.85 32.90
CA GLY A 107 1.08 33.20 31.57
C GLY A 107 2.09 32.22 30.99
N LYS A 108 2.62 32.60 29.87
CA LYS A 108 3.68 31.84 29.16
C LYS A 108 5.01 32.02 29.87
N LEU A 109 5.70 30.88 30.09
CA LEU A 109 7.08 30.87 30.57
C LEU A 109 8.04 31.02 29.39
N PHE A 110 7.85 30.22 28.36
CA PHE A 110 8.64 30.20 27.11
C PHE A 110 7.94 29.37 26.03
N ASP A 111 8.42 29.47 24.80
CA ASP A 111 8.07 28.58 23.70
C ASP A 111 9.25 27.67 23.37
N ILE A 112 8.96 26.40 23.13
CA ILE A 112 9.90 25.44 22.54
C ILE A 112 9.59 25.35 21.05
N GLN A 113 10.56 25.69 20.21
CA GLN A 113 10.44 25.56 18.76
C GLN A 113 10.84 24.17 18.33
N TYR A 114 9.95 23.53 17.59
CA TYR A 114 10.17 22.24 16.95
C TYR A 114 9.93 22.33 15.46
N HIS A 115 10.73 21.59 14.68
CA HIS A 115 10.35 21.21 13.33
C HIS A 115 9.50 19.94 13.44
N TYR A 116 8.21 20.05 13.14
CA TYR A 116 7.26 18.95 13.23
C TYR A 116 7.27 18.12 11.94
N LYS A 117 7.65 16.85 12.02
CA LYS A 117 7.79 15.95 10.87
C LYS A 117 6.45 15.36 10.45
N SER A 118 5.84 14.54 11.31
CA SER A 118 4.54 13.88 11.08
C SER A 118 4.11 13.05 12.30
N GLY A 119 2.85 12.61 12.33
CA GLY A 119 2.35 11.76 13.41
C GLY A 119 1.96 12.55 14.66
N GLN A 120 1.56 11.84 15.72
CA GLN A 120 1.26 12.46 17.00
C GLN A 120 2.54 12.65 17.82
N ALA A 121 2.85 13.88 18.22
CA ALA A 121 3.92 14.16 19.16
C ALA A 121 3.35 14.30 20.57
N ASN A 122 4.00 13.67 21.55
CA ASN A 122 3.69 13.84 22.97
C ASN A 122 4.89 14.47 23.67
N PHE A 123 4.62 15.43 24.55
CA PHE A 123 5.60 16.11 25.40
C PHE A 123 5.29 15.80 26.85
N THR A 124 6.23 15.19 27.57
CA THR A 124 5.98 14.71 28.92
C THR A 124 7.00 15.30 29.88
N PHE A 125 6.53 15.92 30.96
CA PHE A 125 7.40 16.28 32.07
C PHE A 125 7.91 15.03 32.78
N LEU A 126 9.22 14.98 33.04
CA LEU A 126 9.82 13.88 33.77
C LEU A 126 9.75 14.10 35.29
N PRO A 127 9.87 13.05 36.12
CA PRO A 127 9.71 13.13 37.57
C PRO A 127 10.66 14.08 38.28
N ASN A 128 11.82 14.42 37.68
CA ASN A 128 12.85 15.29 38.28
C ASN A 128 12.60 16.78 37.99
N CYS A 129 11.43 17.18 37.50
CA CYS A 129 11.06 18.59 37.39
C CYS A 129 10.84 19.18 38.78
N GLU A 130 11.46 20.34 39.01
CA GLU A 130 11.39 21.03 40.30
C GLU A 130 11.35 22.56 40.13
N ILE A 131 10.53 23.20 40.95
CA ILE A 131 10.48 24.66 41.07
C ILE A 131 10.63 24.99 42.57
N THR A 132 11.59 25.84 42.91
CA THR A 132 11.84 26.28 44.29
C THR A 132 11.61 27.77 44.47
N THR A 133 11.24 28.16 45.67
CA THR A 133 11.17 29.58 46.06
C THR A 133 12.56 30.15 46.30
N THR A 134 12.66 31.49 46.48
CA THR A 134 13.93 32.14 46.92
C THR A 134 14.37 31.65 48.30
N GLY A 135 13.46 31.15 49.14
CA GLY A 135 13.74 30.51 50.42
C GLY A 135 14.10 29.03 50.31
N LEU A 136 14.37 28.51 49.11
CA LEU A 136 14.76 27.11 48.87
C LEU A 136 13.65 26.08 49.21
N VAL A 137 12.38 26.50 49.23
CA VAL A 137 11.25 25.61 49.45
C VAL A 137 10.79 25.06 48.11
N VAL A 138 10.73 23.74 47.94
CA VAL A 138 10.18 23.10 46.75
C VAL A 138 8.68 23.28 46.67
N LEU A 139 8.18 23.83 45.58
CA LEU A 139 6.77 24.01 45.35
C LEU A 139 6.11 22.70 44.93
N ASN A 140 4.87 22.50 45.41
CA ASN A 140 4.02 21.44 44.86
C ASN A 140 3.39 21.94 43.56
N VAL A 141 3.92 21.46 42.43
CA VAL A 141 3.51 21.86 41.07
C VAL A 141 2.79 20.72 40.39
N ASN A 142 1.62 21.01 39.81
CA ASN A 142 0.94 20.08 38.92
C ASN A 142 1.43 20.29 37.49
N TYR A 143 2.08 19.23 36.91
CA TYR A 143 2.65 19.28 35.58
C TYR A 143 1.68 18.68 34.55
N GLY A 144 1.21 19.52 33.60
CA GLY A 144 0.34 19.13 32.48
C GLY A 144 1.11 18.85 31.21
N ASN A 145 1.04 17.62 30.72
CA ASN A 145 1.68 17.21 29.47
C ASN A 145 1.02 17.83 28.23
N GLY A 146 1.79 17.95 27.13
CA GLY A 146 1.35 18.54 25.88
C GLY A 146 1.39 17.57 24.71
N SER A 147 0.83 18.03 23.58
CA SER A 147 0.88 17.25 22.35
C SER A 147 0.77 18.11 21.10
N ILE A 148 1.27 17.58 19.98
CA ILE A 148 0.91 18.03 18.62
C ILE A 148 0.12 16.93 17.96
N GLN A 149 -1.07 17.25 17.46
CA GLN A 149 -1.87 16.39 16.60
C GLN A 149 -1.67 16.83 15.13
N PRO A 150 -1.55 15.92 14.18
CA PRO A 150 -1.48 16.31 12.77
C PRO A 150 -2.80 16.90 12.31
N THR A 151 -2.74 18.03 11.57
CA THR A 151 -3.92 18.59 10.89
C THR A 151 -4.47 17.59 9.86
N ILE A 152 -3.59 16.82 9.23
CA ILE A 152 -3.93 15.74 8.28
C ILE A 152 -3.02 14.56 8.59
N GLN A 153 -3.63 13.40 8.75
CA GLN A 153 -2.93 12.11 8.87
C GLN A 153 -3.37 11.17 7.77
N ILE A 154 -2.42 10.64 6.99
CA ILE A 154 -2.70 9.53 6.07
C ILE A 154 -2.68 8.24 6.90
N VAL A 155 -3.82 7.54 6.93
CA VAL A 155 -3.98 6.28 7.65
C VAL A 155 -3.52 5.12 6.78
N ASN A 156 -3.96 5.10 5.50
CA ASN A 156 -3.52 4.10 4.54
C ASN A 156 -3.01 4.80 3.28
N GLN A 157 -1.80 4.45 2.88
CA GLN A 157 -1.17 4.91 1.64
C GLN A 157 -1.69 4.10 0.45
N PRO A 158 -1.77 4.69 -0.76
CA PRO A 158 -2.08 3.93 -1.96
C PRO A 158 -0.99 2.89 -2.24
N ALA A 159 -1.39 1.71 -2.73
CA ALA A 159 -0.50 0.61 -3.08
C ALA A 159 -0.19 0.60 -4.59
N ASP A 160 0.97 0.07 -4.95
CA ASP A 160 1.32 -0.17 -6.35
C ASP A 160 0.35 -1.17 -6.97
N LYS A 161 0.07 -1.01 -8.26
CA LYS A 161 -0.93 -1.80 -8.97
C LYS A 161 -0.35 -2.34 -10.28
N MET A 162 -0.50 -3.63 -10.48
CA MET A 162 -0.24 -4.28 -11.76
C MET A 162 -1.56 -4.72 -12.37
N VAL A 163 -1.76 -4.43 -13.65
CA VAL A 163 -2.91 -4.86 -14.45
C VAL A 163 -2.47 -5.20 -15.86
N TYR A 164 -3.33 -5.91 -16.60
CA TYR A 164 -3.12 -6.11 -18.03
C TYR A 164 -3.76 -4.99 -18.86
N ALA A 165 -3.23 -4.77 -20.05
CA ALA A 165 -3.78 -3.78 -21.00
C ALA A 165 -5.27 -4.05 -21.27
N GLY A 166 -6.09 -3.01 -21.22
CA GLY A 166 -7.54 -3.12 -21.34
C GLY A 166 -8.29 -3.28 -20.01
N GLN A 167 -7.61 -3.63 -18.91
CA GLN A 167 -8.24 -3.82 -17.61
C GLN A 167 -8.36 -2.51 -16.82
N PRO A 168 -9.35 -2.42 -15.90
CA PRO A 168 -9.47 -1.29 -14.99
C PRO A 168 -8.41 -1.34 -13.89
N ALA A 169 -8.07 -0.17 -13.34
CA ALA A 169 -7.20 -0.05 -12.17
C ALA A 169 -7.77 0.99 -11.20
N SER A 170 -7.50 0.81 -9.90
CA SER A 170 -7.88 1.80 -8.89
C SER A 170 -6.81 1.98 -7.84
N PHE A 171 -6.74 3.21 -7.28
CA PHE A 171 -5.86 3.60 -6.20
C PHE A 171 -6.67 4.25 -5.10
N SER A 172 -6.52 3.77 -3.86
CA SER A 172 -7.27 4.26 -2.70
C SER A 172 -6.34 4.80 -1.63
N ILE A 173 -6.80 5.85 -0.93
CA ILE A 173 -6.12 6.45 0.21
C ILE A 173 -7.13 6.68 1.34
N THR A 174 -6.69 6.53 2.58
CA THR A 174 -7.51 6.89 3.75
C THR A 174 -6.79 7.96 4.55
N ALA A 175 -7.50 9.05 4.87
CA ALA A 175 -6.98 10.14 5.68
C ALA A 175 -7.96 10.54 6.79
N SER A 176 -7.45 11.09 7.89
CA SER A 176 -8.21 11.61 9.03
C SER A 176 -7.59 12.94 9.49
N PRO A 177 -8.41 13.93 9.88
CA PRO A 177 -9.85 14.05 9.65
C PRO A 177 -10.21 14.11 8.17
N ALA A 178 -11.51 14.28 7.83
CA ALA A 178 -11.95 14.45 6.43
C ALA A 178 -11.21 15.62 5.75
N VAL A 179 -10.73 15.39 4.53
CA VAL A 179 -9.87 16.31 3.76
C VAL A 179 -10.40 16.46 2.34
N ALA A 180 -9.95 17.50 1.65
CA ALA A 180 -10.12 17.56 0.19
C ALA A 180 -8.99 16.76 -0.48
N TYR A 181 -9.36 15.98 -1.48
CA TYR A 181 -8.46 15.13 -2.27
C TYR A 181 -8.20 15.75 -3.62
N LYS A 182 -7.03 15.47 -4.21
CA LYS A 182 -6.73 15.74 -5.62
C LYS A 182 -5.67 14.79 -6.11
N TRP A 183 -6.06 13.84 -6.96
CA TRP A 183 -5.12 12.91 -7.55
C TRP A 183 -4.26 13.59 -8.61
N GLN A 184 -3.01 13.18 -8.68
CA GLN A 184 -1.99 13.65 -9.60
C GLN A 184 -1.31 12.48 -10.28
N ARG A 185 -0.92 12.66 -11.54
CA ARG A 185 -0.16 11.68 -12.33
C ARG A 185 1.20 12.25 -12.75
N SER A 186 2.21 11.40 -12.74
CA SER A 186 3.51 11.63 -13.37
C SER A 186 3.77 10.60 -14.45
N THR A 187 4.25 11.07 -15.61
CA THR A 187 4.66 10.23 -16.75
C THR A 187 6.18 10.26 -16.96
N ASN A 188 6.94 10.86 -16.04
CA ASN A 188 8.38 11.06 -16.14
C ASN A 188 9.13 10.61 -14.88
N GLY A 189 8.71 9.49 -14.29
CA GLY A 189 9.39 8.89 -13.15
C GLY A 189 9.28 9.68 -11.84
N GLY A 190 8.23 10.50 -11.68
CA GLY A 190 8.00 11.27 -10.46
C GLY A 190 8.64 12.66 -10.44
N VAL A 191 9.26 13.09 -11.53
CA VAL A 191 9.89 14.42 -11.60
C VAL A 191 8.84 15.53 -11.59
N ILE A 192 7.76 15.36 -12.35
CA ILE A 192 6.63 16.30 -12.40
C ILE A 192 5.34 15.54 -12.19
N PHE A 193 4.48 16.08 -11.33
CA PHE A 193 3.11 15.60 -11.10
C PHE A 193 2.10 16.65 -11.56
N THR A 194 1.14 16.25 -12.39
CA THR A 194 0.04 17.09 -12.88
C THR A 194 -1.27 16.65 -12.28
N ASN A 195 -2.17 17.60 -11.95
CA ASN A 195 -3.50 17.27 -11.45
C ASN A 195 -4.30 16.52 -12.51
N LEU A 196 -4.97 15.44 -12.10
CA LEU A 196 -5.95 14.76 -12.93
C LEU A 196 -7.28 15.51 -12.91
N GLY A 197 -7.96 15.51 -14.05
CA GLY A 197 -9.35 15.92 -14.18
C GLY A 197 -10.24 14.71 -14.47
N GLU A 198 -11.54 14.83 -14.17
CA GLU A 198 -12.54 13.84 -14.54
C GLU A 198 -12.60 13.68 -16.07
N THR A 199 -12.56 12.45 -16.54
CA THR A 199 -12.66 12.08 -17.96
C THR A 199 -13.44 10.77 -18.09
N THR A 200 -13.65 10.27 -19.31
CA THR A 200 -14.18 8.93 -19.52
C THR A 200 -13.28 7.81 -18.96
N ASN A 201 -11.98 8.08 -18.83
CA ASN A 201 -11.00 7.08 -18.34
C ASN A 201 -10.55 7.31 -16.91
N PHE A 202 -10.64 8.52 -16.36
CA PHE A 202 -10.31 8.85 -14.98
C PHE A 202 -11.53 9.37 -14.25
N SER A 203 -11.93 8.74 -13.15
CA SER A 203 -12.98 9.20 -12.25
C SER A 203 -12.52 9.14 -10.79
N GLY A 204 -13.23 9.87 -9.91
CA GLY A 204 -12.82 9.99 -8.52
C GLY A 204 -11.54 10.81 -8.30
N THR A 205 -11.22 11.73 -9.21
CA THR A 205 -9.98 12.53 -9.16
C THR A 205 -9.92 13.47 -7.96
N ASP A 206 -11.07 13.78 -7.38
CA ASP A 206 -11.25 14.60 -6.16
C ASP A 206 -11.85 13.78 -4.99
N ALA A 207 -11.76 12.44 -5.06
CA ALA A 207 -12.28 11.50 -4.06
C ALA A 207 -11.14 10.66 -3.42
N PRO A 208 -11.43 9.90 -2.34
CA PRO A 208 -10.44 9.00 -1.73
C PRO A 208 -9.94 7.89 -2.66
N THR A 209 -10.73 7.53 -3.67
CA THR A 209 -10.38 6.49 -4.64
C THR A 209 -10.37 7.09 -6.04
N LEU A 210 -9.24 6.91 -6.73
CA LEU A 210 -9.08 7.16 -8.16
C LEU A 210 -9.40 5.88 -8.91
N GLU A 211 -10.30 5.97 -9.89
CA GLU A 211 -10.62 4.88 -10.81
C GLU A 211 -10.04 5.18 -12.21
N ILE A 212 -9.45 4.17 -12.80
CA ILE A 212 -8.99 4.15 -14.20
C ILE A 212 -9.83 3.10 -14.92
N ALA A 213 -10.72 3.53 -15.81
CA ALA A 213 -11.66 2.63 -16.49
C ALA A 213 -10.92 1.62 -17.39
N THR A 214 -9.86 2.08 -18.08
CA THR A 214 -9.08 1.24 -18.98
C THR A 214 -7.60 1.64 -18.92
N ALA A 215 -6.76 0.75 -18.37
CA ALA A 215 -5.32 0.90 -18.41
C ALA A 215 -4.77 0.43 -19.76
N ASN A 216 -3.98 1.26 -20.42
CA ASN A 216 -3.31 0.91 -21.67
C ASN A 216 -1.78 0.88 -21.51
N LEU A 217 -1.06 0.27 -22.46
CA LEU A 217 0.38 0.10 -22.38
C LEU A 217 1.16 1.43 -22.26
N THR A 218 0.61 2.56 -22.75
CA THR A 218 1.25 3.87 -22.60
C THR A 218 1.20 4.40 -21.18
N MET A 219 0.39 3.78 -20.31
CA MET A 219 0.34 4.09 -18.88
C MET A 219 1.32 3.26 -18.04
N ASN A 220 1.98 2.28 -18.65
CA ASN A 220 3.00 1.50 -17.95
C ASN A 220 4.11 2.39 -17.39
N GLY A 221 4.43 2.23 -16.11
CA GLY A 221 5.43 3.05 -15.43
C GLY A 221 4.93 4.41 -14.93
N ASN A 222 3.66 4.76 -15.14
CA ASN A 222 3.10 6.00 -14.59
C ASN A 222 3.02 5.93 -13.06
N LEU A 223 3.34 7.06 -12.43
CA LEU A 223 3.20 7.21 -10.99
C LEU A 223 1.98 8.07 -10.64
N PHE A 224 1.25 7.66 -9.62
CA PHE A 224 0.09 8.37 -9.08
C PHE A 224 0.33 8.74 -7.63
N ARG A 225 -0.16 9.92 -7.23
CA ARG A 225 -0.21 10.34 -5.82
C ARG A 225 -1.43 11.17 -5.56
N CYS A 226 -1.86 11.23 -4.31
CA CYS A 226 -2.95 12.10 -3.89
C CYS A 226 -2.41 13.29 -3.11
N ARG A 227 -2.81 14.51 -3.49
CA ARG A 227 -2.66 15.72 -2.71
C ARG A 227 -3.86 15.85 -1.78
N LEU A 228 -3.61 16.04 -0.49
CA LEU A 228 -4.64 16.20 0.54
C LEU A 228 -4.53 17.59 1.15
N THR A 229 -5.68 18.27 1.32
CA THR A 229 -5.73 19.62 1.89
C THR A 229 -6.81 19.75 2.96
N SER A 230 -6.48 20.40 4.07
CA SER A 230 -7.42 20.74 5.16
C SER A 230 -6.82 21.87 5.99
N GLY A 231 -7.64 22.89 6.38
CA GLY A 231 -7.23 23.95 7.30
C GLY A 231 -5.97 24.71 6.87
N GLY A 232 -5.75 24.90 5.56
CA GLY A 232 -4.53 25.53 5.02
C GLY A 232 -3.31 24.59 4.96
N CYS A 233 -3.42 23.38 5.48
CA CYS A 233 -2.39 22.35 5.38
C CYS A 233 -2.48 21.59 4.05
N THR A 234 -1.33 21.28 3.46
CA THR A 234 -1.23 20.44 2.25
C THR A 234 -0.17 19.38 2.48
N ILE A 235 -0.55 18.11 2.29
CA ILE A 235 0.37 16.98 2.27
C ILE A 235 0.14 16.11 1.04
N TYR A 236 1.05 15.21 0.76
CA TYR A 236 0.99 14.29 -0.38
C TYR A 236 1.12 12.85 0.10
N SER A 237 0.40 11.95 -0.54
CA SER A 237 0.67 10.53 -0.39
C SER A 237 2.04 10.17 -0.96
N ARG A 238 2.53 8.97 -0.67
CA ARG A 238 3.59 8.38 -1.48
C ARG A 238 3.14 8.30 -2.95
N ALA A 239 4.10 8.36 -3.85
CA ALA A 239 3.88 8.02 -5.24
C ALA A 239 3.74 6.49 -5.35
N THR A 240 2.77 6.02 -6.12
CA THR A 240 2.47 4.61 -6.34
C THR A 240 2.54 4.30 -7.83
N LEU A 241 3.04 3.11 -8.17
CA LEU A 241 3.31 2.67 -9.53
C LEU A 241 2.07 2.01 -10.14
N LEU A 242 1.76 2.34 -11.38
CA LEU A 242 0.92 1.55 -12.27
C LEU A 242 1.81 0.77 -13.24
N GLU A 243 1.80 -0.55 -13.12
CA GLU A 243 2.41 -1.45 -14.09
C GLU A 243 1.32 -2.01 -15.01
N VAL A 244 1.49 -1.83 -16.32
CA VAL A 244 0.56 -2.35 -17.32
C VAL A 244 1.29 -3.35 -18.20
N GLN A 245 0.88 -4.60 -18.13
CA GLN A 245 1.45 -5.68 -18.93
C GLN A 245 0.65 -5.90 -20.21
N ALA A 246 1.33 -6.31 -21.28
CA ALA A 246 0.68 -6.69 -22.53
C ALA A 246 -0.06 -8.02 -22.41
N LEU A 247 -1.14 -8.17 -23.19
CA LEU A 247 -1.77 -9.46 -23.41
C LEU A 247 -1.02 -10.23 -24.51
N THR A 248 -0.97 -11.54 -24.39
CA THR A 248 -0.56 -12.41 -25.48
C THR A 248 -1.80 -12.72 -26.35
N VAL A 249 -1.63 -12.70 -27.68
CA VAL A 249 -2.69 -13.04 -28.63
C VAL A 249 -2.32 -14.33 -29.33
N GLN A 250 -3.16 -15.39 -29.20
CA GLN A 250 -3.06 -16.61 -29.98
C GLN A 250 -3.97 -16.54 -31.19
N ASN A 251 -3.41 -16.82 -32.37
CA ASN A 251 -4.13 -16.82 -33.63
C ASN A 251 -4.42 -18.27 -34.04
N PHE A 252 -5.71 -18.62 -34.16
CA PHE A 252 -6.15 -19.94 -34.56
C PHE A 252 -6.64 -19.89 -36.01
N GLN A 253 -6.20 -20.88 -36.79
CA GLN A 253 -6.64 -21.08 -38.17
C GLN A 253 -7.31 -22.43 -38.26
N PHE A 254 -8.54 -22.48 -38.73
CA PHE A 254 -9.34 -23.68 -38.89
C PHE A 254 -9.60 -23.95 -40.36
N THR A 255 -9.60 -25.22 -40.74
CA THR A 255 -10.04 -25.69 -42.04
C THR A 255 -11.47 -26.23 -41.94
N ALA A 256 -12.19 -26.29 -43.05
CA ALA A 256 -13.50 -26.96 -43.08
C ALA A 256 -13.37 -28.43 -42.64
N GLY A 257 -14.24 -28.87 -41.73
CA GLY A 257 -14.19 -30.20 -41.14
C GLY A 257 -13.62 -30.25 -39.74
N TRP A 258 -12.94 -31.31 -39.40
CA TRP A 258 -12.41 -31.55 -38.06
C TRP A 258 -11.10 -30.80 -37.83
N ASN A 259 -10.99 -30.15 -36.68
CA ASN A 259 -9.82 -29.46 -36.20
C ASN A 259 -9.60 -29.81 -34.72
N THR A 260 -8.51 -29.32 -34.14
CA THR A 260 -8.28 -29.30 -32.69
C THR A 260 -7.99 -27.90 -32.22
N PHE A 261 -8.20 -27.66 -30.92
CA PHE A 261 -8.04 -26.37 -30.29
C PHE A 261 -7.45 -26.56 -28.91
N SER A 262 -6.47 -25.72 -28.54
CA SER A 262 -5.93 -25.63 -27.17
C SER A 262 -5.42 -24.21 -26.88
N LEU A 263 -5.64 -23.72 -25.66
CA LEU A 263 -5.23 -22.39 -25.23
C LEU A 263 -3.96 -22.46 -24.35
N ALA A 264 -2.98 -21.61 -24.63
CA ALA A 264 -1.85 -21.31 -23.77
C ALA A 264 -1.98 -19.93 -23.08
N VAL A 265 -3.11 -19.24 -23.27
CA VAL A 265 -3.47 -17.99 -22.61
C VAL A 265 -4.77 -18.15 -21.85
N LEU A 266 -4.94 -17.38 -20.77
CA LEU A 266 -6.19 -17.27 -20.04
C LEU A 266 -6.94 -16.04 -20.55
N PRO A 267 -7.99 -16.19 -21.38
CA PRO A 267 -8.79 -15.06 -21.85
C PRO A 267 -9.64 -14.48 -20.73
N PHE A 268 -10.17 -13.26 -20.91
CA PHE A 268 -11.04 -12.61 -19.93
C PHE A 268 -12.44 -13.21 -19.85
N SER A 269 -12.92 -13.79 -20.93
CA SER A 269 -14.12 -14.64 -20.95
C SER A 269 -13.74 -16.07 -21.34
N LEU A 270 -14.25 -17.01 -20.59
CA LEU A 270 -14.12 -18.46 -20.86
C LEU A 270 -15.37 -19.02 -21.54
N ASP A 271 -16.40 -18.21 -21.74
CA ASP A 271 -17.64 -18.61 -22.39
C ASP A 271 -17.37 -19.03 -23.83
N VAL A 272 -17.93 -20.18 -24.24
CA VAL A 272 -17.74 -20.73 -25.59
C VAL A 272 -18.21 -19.75 -26.64
N ASP A 273 -19.36 -19.08 -26.41
CA ASP A 273 -19.93 -18.16 -27.37
C ASP A 273 -19.04 -16.93 -27.56
N ASP A 274 -18.41 -16.41 -26.47
CA ASP A 274 -17.48 -15.28 -26.54
C ASP A 274 -16.15 -15.66 -27.24
N VAL A 275 -15.59 -16.84 -26.90
CA VAL A 275 -14.30 -17.28 -27.45
C VAL A 275 -14.38 -17.58 -28.95
N PHE A 276 -15.52 -18.07 -29.41
CA PHE A 276 -15.74 -18.47 -30.81
C PHE A 276 -16.68 -17.55 -31.58
N ASP A 277 -16.99 -16.35 -31.09
CA ASP A 277 -17.89 -15.38 -31.72
C ASP A 277 -17.51 -15.08 -33.19
N ASP A 278 -16.20 -14.95 -33.46
CA ASP A 278 -15.68 -14.72 -34.83
C ASP A 278 -16.05 -15.84 -35.84
N LEU A 279 -16.30 -17.07 -35.37
CA LEU A 279 -16.73 -18.17 -36.23
C LEU A 279 -18.24 -18.16 -36.47
N GLY A 280 -19.04 -17.57 -35.61
CA GLY A 280 -20.48 -17.51 -35.69
C GLY A 280 -21.09 -18.87 -36.00
N ASN A 281 -21.94 -18.93 -37.05
CA ASN A 281 -22.59 -20.17 -37.47
C ASN A 281 -21.68 -21.20 -38.16
N GLN A 282 -20.36 -20.93 -38.28
CA GLN A 282 -19.41 -21.89 -38.84
C GLN A 282 -19.02 -22.96 -37.82
N LEU A 283 -19.12 -22.68 -36.50
CA LEU A 283 -18.88 -23.65 -35.45
C LEU A 283 -20.03 -24.67 -35.40
N ILE A 284 -19.75 -25.92 -35.78
CA ILE A 284 -20.74 -27.01 -35.73
C ILE A 284 -20.70 -27.70 -34.38
N PHE A 285 -19.49 -27.97 -33.87
CA PHE A 285 -19.26 -28.86 -32.74
C PHE A 285 -17.97 -28.51 -32.01
N LEU A 286 -18.02 -28.52 -30.68
CA LEU A 286 -16.85 -28.42 -29.82
C LEU A 286 -17.00 -29.42 -28.66
N SER A 287 -15.91 -30.17 -28.30
CA SER A 287 -15.93 -31.09 -27.17
C SER A 287 -14.52 -31.34 -26.63
N ASP A 288 -14.42 -31.48 -25.31
CA ASP A 288 -13.22 -31.96 -24.63
C ASP A 288 -13.17 -33.52 -24.53
N GLY A 289 -14.16 -34.19 -25.07
CA GLY A 289 -14.34 -35.64 -24.98
C GLY A 289 -15.31 -36.08 -23.88
N GLN A 290 -15.71 -35.19 -22.97
CA GLN A 290 -16.71 -35.42 -21.91
C GLN A 290 -17.91 -34.48 -22.09
N LEU A 291 -17.64 -33.20 -22.20
CA LEU A 291 -18.64 -32.15 -22.40
C LEU A 291 -18.73 -31.77 -23.88
N THR A 292 -19.88 -31.28 -24.31
CA THR A 292 -20.14 -30.98 -25.72
C THR A 292 -20.94 -29.70 -25.89
N TYR A 293 -20.53 -28.89 -26.87
CA TYR A 293 -21.29 -27.77 -27.40
C TYR A 293 -21.66 -28.10 -28.86
N TYR A 294 -22.96 -28.29 -29.13
CA TYR A 294 -23.52 -28.58 -30.44
C TYR A 294 -24.85 -27.81 -30.60
N PRO A 295 -24.78 -26.53 -30.96
CA PRO A 295 -25.94 -25.64 -30.94
C PRO A 295 -27.05 -26.10 -31.88
N ALA A 296 -26.75 -26.61 -33.10
CA ALA A 296 -27.73 -27.12 -34.04
C ALA A 296 -28.51 -28.36 -33.53
N GLY A 297 -27.93 -29.11 -32.60
CA GLY A 297 -28.57 -30.26 -31.93
C GLY A 297 -29.16 -29.92 -30.58
N GLY A 298 -29.10 -28.67 -30.13
CA GLY A 298 -29.56 -28.23 -28.79
C GLY A 298 -28.77 -28.79 -27.63
N ILE A 299 -27.51 -29.16 -27.83
CA ILE A 299 -26.59 -29.70 -26.77
C ILE A 299 -25.59 -28.60 -26.40
N SER A 300 -25.61 -28.18 -25.14
CA SER A 300 -24.70 -27.18 -24.56
C SER A 300 -24.29 -27.60 -23.15
N THR A 301 -23.65 -28.79 -23.02
CA THR A 301 -23.07 -29.23 -21.75
C THR A 301 -21.70 -28.58 -21.52
N LEU A 302 -20.97 -28.22 -22.57
CA LEU A 302 -19.74 -27.43 -22.56
C LEU A 302 -20.11 -25.96 -22.73
N GLN A 303 -20.06 -25.19 -21.67
CA GLN A 303 -20.38 -23.76 -21.65
C GLN A 303 -19.12 -22.90 -21.54
N GLN A 304 -18.06 -23.40 -20.91
CA GLN A 304 -16.81 -22.68 -20.68
C GLN A 304 -15.61 -23.49 -21.15
N ILE A 305 -14.61 -22.78 -21.63
CA ILE A 305 -13.31 -23.32 -22.06
C ILE A 305 -12.38 -23.38 -20.85
N GLU A 306 -11.76 -24.54 -20.65
CA GLU A 306 -10.68 -24.73 -19.68
C GLU A 306 -9.31 -24.58 -20.36
N PRO A 307 -8.47 -23.59 -20.02
CA PRO A 307 -7.21 -23.34 -20.76
C PRO A 307 -6.20 -24.48 -20.75
N SER A 308 -6.26 -25.39 -19.76
CA SER A 308 -5.38 -26.56 -19.69
C SER A 308 -5.90 -27.78 -20.45
N THR A 309 -7.02 -27.63 -21.16
CA THR A 309 -7.74 -28.72 -21.84
C THR A 309 -7.62 -28.57 -23.37
N GLY A 310 -7.55 -29.69 -24.05
CA GLY A 310 -7.62 -29.74 -25.51
C GLY A 310 -9.02 -30.09 -26.00
N TYR A 311 -9.41 -29.54 -27.13
CA TYR A 311 -10.76 -29.67 -27.68
C TYR A 311 -10.75 -30.22 -29.11
N PHE A 312 -11.74 -31.03 -29.41
CA PHE A 312 -12.14 -31.39 -30.78
C PHE A 312 -13.10 -30.34 -31.29
N LEU A 313 -12.82 -29.81 -32.47
CA LEU A 313 -13.59 -28.75 -33.09
C LEU A 313 -14.00 -29.15 -34.51
N LYS A 314 -15.24 -28.87 -34.92
CA LYS A 314 -15.71 -29.04 -36.29
C LYS A 314 -16.33 -27.75 -36.81
N THR A 315 -15.89 -27.33 -38.02
CA THR A 315 -16.39 -26.15 -38.70
C THR A 315 -16.98 -26.48 -40.08
N THR A 316 -17.95 -25.65 -40.55
CA THR A 316 -18.53 -25.77 -41.90
C THR A 316 -17.61 -25.25 -43.00
N ALA A 317 -16.76 -24.27 -42.66
CA ALA A 317 -15.85 -23.59 -43.58
C ALA A 317 -14.50 -23.31 -42.87
N SER A 318 -13.51 -22.89 -43.64
CA SER A 318 -12.28 -22.35 -43.08
C SER A 318 -12.56 -20.98 -42.42
N GLY A 319 -11.93 -20.77 -41.27
CA GLY A 319 -12.08 -19.55 -40.50
C GLY A 319 -10.92 -19.33 -39.53
N SER A 320 -10.95 -18.22 -38.83
CA SER A 320 -9.92 -17.91 -37.81
C SER A 320 -10.54 -17.21 -36.62
N ILE A 321 -9.91 -17.39 -35.45
CA ILE A 321 -10.20 -16.60 -34.24
C ILE A 321 -8.90 -16.07 -33.66
N ASN A 322 -8.99 -14.95 -32.94
CA ASN A 322 -7.88 -14.36 -32.17
C ASN A 322 -8.27 -14.32 -30.70
N VAL A 323 -7.56 -15.06 -29.88
CA VAL A 323 -7.82 -15.10 -28.45
C VAL A 323 -6.72 -14.34 -27.71
N ALA A 324 -7.08 -13.18 -27.16
CA ALA A 324 -6.18 -12.40 -26.32
C ALA A 324 -6.35 -12.81 -24.85
N GLY A 325 -5.25 -13.03 -24.15
CA GLY A 325 -5.30 -13.45 -22.74
C GLY A 325 -3.99 -13.23 -21.99
N VAL A 326 -4.07 -13.53 -20.71
CA VAL A 326 -2.89 -13.55 -19.84
C VAL A 326 -2.10 -14.82 -20.11
N PRO A 327 -0.77 -14.75 -20.30
CA PRO A 327 0.07 -15.94 -20.42
C PRO A 327 -0.13 -16.91 -19.25
N THR A 328 -0.30 -18.20 -19.55
CA THR A 328 -0.46 -19.26 -18.52
C THR A 328 0.84 -19.98 -18.19
N VAL A 329 1.97 -19.54 -18.74
CA VAL A 329 3.30 -20.17 -18.56
C VAL A 329 3.98 -19.76 -17.24
N PRO A 330 4.74 -20.67 -16.63
CA PRO A 330 4.97 -22.06 -17.07
C PRO A 330 3.74 -22.94 -16.79
N ALA A 331 3.24 -23.60 -17.85
CA ALA A 331 2.13 -24.52 -17.74
C ALA A 331 2.64 -25.96 -17.57
N THR A 332 1.91 -26.77 -16.81
CA THR A 332 2.23 -28.19 -16.60
C THR A 332 1.04 -29.07 -16.97
N LEU A 333 1.33 -30.24 -17.53
CA LEU A 333 0.33 -31.25 -17.86
C LEU A 333 0.74 -32.59 -17.20
N ALA A 334 -0.17 -33.17 -16.43
CA ALA A 334 0.01 -34.50 -15.89
C ALA A 334 -0.26 -35.54 -17.00
N VAL A 335 0.79 -36.27 -17.41
CA VAL A 335 0.71 -37.34 -18.39
C VAL A 335 0.68 -38.68 -17.65
N VAL A 336 -0.27 -39.55 -18.02
CA VAL A 336 -0.36 -40.92 -17.48
C VAL A 336 0.17 -41.93 -18.47
N THR A 337 0.56 -43.14 -18.00
CA THR A 337 0.96 -44.23 -18.88
C THR A 337 -0.15 -44.59 -19.86
N GLY A 338 0.23 -44.79 -21.14
CA GLY A 338 -0.71 -45.07 -22.22
C GLY A 338 -1.14 -43.82 -22.99
N TRP A 339 -2.36 -43.80 -23.53
CA TRP A 339 -2.83 -42.71 -24.37
C TRP A 339 -3.36 -41.52 -23.56
N ASN A 340 -2.90 -40.34 -23.92
CA ASN A 340 -3.32 -39.05 -23.37
C ASN A 340 -3.76 -38.11 -24.50
N LEU A 341 -4.59 -37.11 -24.16
CA LEU A 341 -4.75 -35.91 -24.96
C LEU A 341 -3.66 -34.92 -24.54
N LEU A 342 -2.95 -34.38 -25.52
CA LEU A 342 -1.85 -33.44 -25.32
C LEU A 342 -2.24 -32.08 -25.88
N PRO A 343 -2.89 -31.19 -25.09
CA PRO A 343 -2.99 -29.78 -25.45
C PRO A 343 -1.61 -29.14 -25.42
N VAL A 344 -1.29 -28.28 -26.37
CA VAL A 344 -0.02 -27.56 -26.37
C VAL A 344 -0.21 -26.25 -25.57
N LEU A 345 0.30 -26.24 -24.34
CA LEU A 345 0.15 -25.14 -23.37
C LEU A 345 1.36 -24.20 -23.40
N SER A 346 1.95 -23.98 -24.57
CA SER A 346 3.06 -23.08 -24.83
C SER A 346 2.60 -21.93 -25.72
N GLU A 347 3.19 -20.75 -25.57
CA GLU A 347 2.92 -19.57 -26.42
C GLU A 347 3.63 -19.66 -27.79
N CYS A 348 4.52 -20.59 -27.96
CA CYS A 348 5.24 -20.87 -29.22
C CYS A 348 5.19 -22.34 -29.58
N ASP A 349 5.42 -22.62 -30.85
CA ASP A 349 5.54 -23.98 -31.36
C ASP A 349 6.74 -24.69 -30.71
N ILE A 350 6.58 -25.97 -30.44
CA ILE A 350 7.60 -26.80 -29.78
C ILE A 350 8.20 -27.78 -30.77
N GLU A 351 9.47 -27.61 -31.05
CA GLU A 351 10.24 -28.60 -31.83
C GLU A 351 10.44 -29.88 -31.01
N ILE A 352 9.92 -31.01 -31.46
CA ILE A 352 9.98 -32.30 -30.73
C ILE A 352 11.44 -32.71 -30.50
N GLY A 353 12.33 -32.44 -31.45
CA GLY A 353 13.76 -32.74 -31.33
C GLY A 353 14.50 -31.88 -30.31
N ALA A 354 13.91 -30.76 -29.85
CA ALA A 354 14.46 -29.89 -28.82
C ALA A 354 13.94 -30.23 -27.40
N LEU A 355 13.01 -31.19 -27.28
CA LEU A 355 12.53 -31.63 -25.98
C LEU A 355 13.67 -32.26 -25.14
N PRO A 356 13.63 -32.09 -23.80
CA PRO A 356 14.58 -32.75 -22.90
C PRO A 356 14.64 -34.27 -23.12
N ALA A 357 15.82 -34.85 -23.05
CA ALA A 357 16.03 -36.29 -23.32
C ALA A 357 15.23 -37.18 -22.35
N ASP A 358 15.04 -36.75 -21.12
CA ASP A 358 14.24 -37.45 -20.12
C ASP A 358 12.73 -37.44 -20.47
N VAL A 359 12.21 -36.37 -21.09
CA VAL A 359 10.85 -36.30 -21.63
C VAL A 359 10.70 -37.19 -22.85
N LEU A 360 11.63 -37.09 -23.81
CA LEU A 360 11.62 -37.89 -25.03
C LEU A 360 11.66 -39.42 -24.75
N SER A 361 12.42 -39.88 -23.75
CA SER A 361 12.50 -41.28 -23.36
C SER A 361 11.18 -41.86 -22.84
N LYS A 362 10.26 -41.01 -22.33
CA LYS A 362 8.95 -41.39 -21.80
C LYS A 362 7.87 -41.44 -22.89
N ILE A 363 8.16 -40.89 -24.07
CA ILE A 363 7.22 -40.80 -25.19
C ILE A 363 7.37 -42.02 -26.09
N GLU A 364 6.29 -42.81 -26.24
CA GLU A 364 6.25 -43.89 -27.24
C GLU A 364 5.86 -43.33 -28.61
N ALA A 365 4.82 -42.49 -28.68
CA ALA A 365 4.37 -41.87 -29.92
C ALA A 365 3.59 -40.56 -29.66
N ILE A 366 3.67 -39.63 -30.61
CA ILE A 366 2.77 -38.47 -30.72
C ILE A 366 2.11 -38.51 -32.08
N VAL A 367 0.78 -38.33 -32.11
CA VAL A 367 -0.03 -38.41 -33.32
C VAL A 367 -0.84 -37.12 -33.46
N GLU A 368 -0.76 -36.52 -34.65
CA GLU A 368 -1.60 -35.38 -34.98
C GLU A 368 -3.08 -35.82 -35.11
N ILE A 369 -3.96 -35.10 -34.40
CA ILE A 369 -5.40 -35.29 -34.55
C ILE A 369 -5.89 -34.42 -35.72
N ALA A 370 -6.77 -34.98 -36.56
CA ALA A 370 -7.23 -34.31 -37.79
C ALA A 370 -6.11 -34.02 -38.81
N GLY A 371 -4.99 -34.78 -38.73
CA GLY A 371 -3.85 -34.74 -39.63
C GLY A 371 -3.33 -36.14 -39.88
N VAL A 372 -2.15 -36.23 -40.53
CA VAL A 372 -1.50 -37.49 -40.88
C VAL A 372 -0.09 -37.64 -40.31
N SER A 373 0.38 -36.64 -39.56
CA SER A 373 1.73 -36.56 -39.04
C SER A 373 1.88 -37.37 -37.76
N VAL A 374 3.00 -38.10 -37.63
CA VAL A 374 3.29 -38.97 -36.50
C VAL A 374 4.76 -38.85 -36.12
N PHE A 375 5.02 -38.79 -34.82
CA PHE A 375 6.33 -39.03 -34.23
C PHE A 375 6.28 -40.36 -33.48
N TRP A 376 7.03 -41.36 -33.93
CA TRP A 376 7.13 -42.71 -33.32
C TRP A 376 8.55 -43.24 -33.43
N PRO A 377 9.43 -42.85 -32.49
CA PRO A 377 10.87 -43.12 -32.64
C PRO A 377 11.20 -44.60 -32.70
N SER A 378 10.53 -45.48 -31.94
CA SER A 378 10.77 -46.91 -31.97
C SER A 378 10.38 -47.60 -33.29
N LYS A 379 9.61 -46.91 -34.14
CA LYS A 379 9.24 -47.36 -35.49
C LYS A 379 9.95 -46.58 -36.60
N ASN A 380 10.89 -45.70 -36.21
CA ASN A 380 11.60 -44.82 -37.13
C ASN A 380 10.68 -43.92 -37.99
N ILE A 381 9.58 -43.45 -37.39
CA ILE A 381 8.61 -42.54 -38.01
C ILE A 381 8.75 -41.18 -37.37
N SER A 382 9.00 -40.14 -38.16
CA SER A 382 9.22 -38.77 -37.71
C SER A 382 8.64 -37.75 -38.70
N SER A 383 7.39 -37.98 -39.17
CA SER A 383 6.68 -37.01 -40.01
C SER A 383 6.13 -35.81 -39.22
N LEU A 384 5.98 -35.92 -37.89
CA LEU A 384 5.66 -34.86 -36.98
C LEU A 384 6.96 -34.39 -36.32
N SER A 385 7.39 -33.16 -36.60
CA SER A 385 8.59 -32.53 -36.02
C SER A 385 8.27 -31.46 -35.01
N THR A 386 7.09 -30.83 -35.12
CA THR A 386 6.72 -29.64 -34.37
C THR A 386 5.32 -29.80 -33.79
N LEU A 387 5.17 -29.48 -32.52
CA LEU A 387 3.86 -29.32 -31.83
C LEU A 387 3.43 -27.86 -31.92
N GLN A 388 2.35 -27.59 -32.64
CA GLN A 388 1.81 -26.23 -32.84
C GLN A 388 1.03 -25.77 -31.60
N THR A 389 1.26 -24.52 -31.15
CA THR A 389 0.67 -23.91 -29.93
C THR A 389 -0.85 -23.92 -29.88
N THR A 390 -1.50 -24.03 -31.03
CA THR A 390 -2.96 -23.92 -31.18
C THR A 390 -3.67 -25.24 -31.28
N LYS A 391 -2.89 -26.34 -31.28
CA LYS A 391 -3.41 -27.69 -31.54
C LYS A 391 -3.36 -28.59 -30.31
N MET A 392 -4.16 -29.65 -30.38
CA MET A 392 -4.13 -30.78 -29.47
C MET A 392 -3.65 -32.03 -30.26
N TYR A 393 -2.84 -32.85 -29.63
CA TYR A 393 -2.31 -34.09 -30.16
C TYR A 393 -2.75 -35.28 -29.30
N ARG A 394 -2.55 -36.52 -29.79
CA ARG A 394 -2.59 -37.73 -28.97
C ARG A 394 -1.17 -38.17 -28.63
N LEU A 395 -0.89 -38.32 -27.36
CA LEU A 395 0.38 -38.77 -26.83
C LEU A 395 0.23 -40.16 -26.24
N LYS A 396 1.09 -41.09 -26.64
CA LYS A 396 1.26 -42.37 -25.95
C LYS A 396 2.54 -42.34 -25.14
N ALA A 397 2.39 -42.49 -23.81
CA ALA A 397 3.48 -42.45 -22.86
C ALA A 397 3.82 -43.86 -22.33
N ASN A 398 5.12 -44.16 -22.17
CA ASN A 398 5.61 -45.39 -21.58
C ASN A 398 5.44 -45.42 -20.06
N GLU A 399 5.48 -44.25 -19.41
CA GLU A 399 5.31 -44.05 -17.99
C GLU A 399 4.63 -42.71 -17.72
N GLY A 400 4.09 -42.53 -16.49
CA GLY A 400 3.52 -41.27 -16.08
C GLY A 400 4.59 -40.24 -15.72
N PHE A 401 4.37 -38.97 -16.10
CA PHE A 401 5.25 -37.84 -15.78
C PHE A 401 4.52 -36.52 -15.80
N LEU A 402 5.15 -35.48 -15.22
CA LEU A 402 4.69 -34.11 -15.34
C LEU A 402 5.42 -33.48 -16.54
N TRP A 403 4.65 -33.02 -17.54
CA TRP A 403 5.21 -32.29 -18.68
C TRP A 403 5.19 -30.79 -18.33
N GLU A 404 6.35 -30.17 -18.27
CA GLU A 404 6.52 -28.75 -18.15
C GLU A 404 6.72 -28.15 -19.55
N PHE A 405 5.79 -27.25 -19.95
CA PHE A 405 5.89 -26.57 -21.23
C PHE A 405 6.94 -25.46 -21.17
N PRO A 406 7.82 -25.33 -22.16
CA PRO A 406 8.83 -24.31 -22.18
C PRO A 406 8.20 -22.92 -22.32
N ALA A 407 8.76 -21.94 -21.62
CA ALA A 407 8.50 -20.53 -21.90
C ALA A 407 9.12 -20.19 -23.26
N CYS A 408 8.39 -19.38 -24.05
CA CYS A 408 8.92 -18.90 -25.32
C CYS A 408 9.99 -17.84 -25.07
N ASN A 409 11.18 -18.03 -25.63
CA ASN A 409 12.15 -16.95 -25.66
C ASN A 409 11.72 -15.96 -26.75
N PRO A 410 11.55 -14.65 -26.43
CA PRO A 410 11.18 -13.62 -27.38
C PRO A 410 12.25 -13.40 -28.46
#